data_052a5bc7bd6812c287b294c0b457e655
#
_entry.id   052a5bc7bd6812c287b294c0b457e655
#
_cell.length_a   1.000
_cell.length_b   1.000
_cell.length_c   1.000
_cell.angle_alpha   90.00
_cell.angle_beta   90.00
_cell.angle_gamma   90.00
#
_symmetry.space_group_name_H-M   'P 1'
#
loop_
_entity.id
_entity.type
_entity.pdbx_description
1 polymer ?
#
loop_
_entity_poly.entity_id
_entity_poly.type
_entity_poly.pdbx_seq_one_letter_code
_entity_poly.pdbx_strand_id
1 'polypeptide(L)'
;DVYKRQPWDRIYKLALEKPDYGVFVTARLPEREGLFKWVGPIGPDDWVLLARGDSKLVVNNLQQAKQYRIGAYKGDAIAEHLEKEGLQPVTSLRDQENAKKLMAGQIDLWATGDPAGRYLARQEGVSGLKTILRFNSAQLYLALNKDVPDEVVQKLQSELDKMRAEGIVDSILNSYL
;
A
#
# COMPACT_ATOMS: atom_id res chain seq x y z
N ASP A 1 -18.23 -14.46 -9.16
CA ASP A 1 -17.31 -13.36 -9.45
C ASP A 1 -16.15 -13.37 -8.50
N VAL A 2 -14.99 -13.41 -9.08
CA VAL A 2 -13.76 -13.63 -8.34
C VAL A 2 -13.15 -12.35 -7.83
N TYR A 3 -13.43 -11.21 -8.47
CA TYR A 3 -12.77 -9.96 -8.14
C TYR A 3 -13.71 -8.75 -8.16
N LYS A 4 -13.67 -7.94 -7.09
CA LYS A 4 -14.42 -6.66 -6.99
C LYS A 4 -13.53 -5.56 -6.42
N ARG A 5 -13.50 -4.40 -7.07
CA ARG A 5 -12.91 -3.19 -6.50
C ARG A 5 -13.85 -2.56 -5.49
N GLN A 6 -13.34 -2.32 -4.28
CA GLN A 6 -14.09 -1.67 -3.19
C GLN A 6 -13.13 -0.83 -2.34
N PRO A 7 -13.64 0.11 -1.51
CA PRO A 7 -12.82 0.80 -0.52
C PRO A 7 -12.09 -0.20 0.38
N TRP A 8 -10.84 0.11 0.71
CA TRP A 8 -9.94 -0.80 1.43
C TRP A 8 -10.51 -1.29 2.75
N ASP A 9 -10.95 -0.39 3.61
CA ASP A 9 -11.53 -0.69 4.92
C ASP A 9 -12.69 -1.70 4.83
N ARG A 10 -13.53 -1.56 3.81
CA ARG A 10 -14.66 -2.46 3.59
C ARG A 10 -14.22 -3.85 3.18
N ILE A 11 -13.30 -3.97 2.21
CA ILE A 11 -12.85 -5.31 1.74
C ILE A 11 -11.99 -5.99 2.79
N TYR A 12 -11.20 -5.25 3.54
CA TYR A 12 -10.42 -5.77 4.66
C TYR A 12 -11.33 -6.39 5.72
N LYS A 13 -12.39 -5.68 6.11
CA LYS A 13 -13.40 -6.18 7.05
C LYS A 13 -14.10 -7.43 6.53
N LEU A 14 -14.49 -7.45 5.25
CA LEU A 14 -15.12 -8.62 4.63
C LEU A 14 -14.18 -9.84 4.67
N ALA A 15 -12.90 -9.66 4.38
CA ALA A 15 -11.92 -10.74 4.43
C ALA A 15 -11.70 -11.28 5.86
N LEU A 16 -11.84 -10.43 6.89
CA LEU A 16 -11.80 -10.86 8.29
C LEU A 16 -13.03 -11.66 8.71
N GLU A 17 -14.23 -11.25 8.27
CA GLU A 17 -15.50 -11.72 8.83
C GLU A 17 -16.16 -12.82 8.00
N LYS A 18 -15.89 -12.89 6.71
CA LYS A 18 -16.59 -13.78 5.78
C LYS A 18 -15.71 -14.96 5.36
N PRO A 19 -16.16 -16.21 5.55
CA PRO A 19 -15.54 -17.38 4.96
C PRO A 19 -15.41 -17.21 3.45
N ASP A 20 -14.41 -17.82 2.84
CA ASP A 20 -14.14 -17.81 1.40
C ASP A 20 -13.83 -16.44 0.78
N TYR A 21 -13.61 -15.41 1.61
CA TYR A 21 -13.18 -14.10 1.17
C TYR A 21 -11.67 -13.91 1.34
N GLY A 22 -11.11 -13.05 0.52
CA GLY A 22 -9.74 -12.58 0.63
C GLY A 22 -9.64 -11.12 0.22
N VAL A 23 -8.55 -10.49 0.59
CA VAL A 23 -8.20 -9.13 0.18
C VAL A 23 -6.84 -9.11 -0.49
N PHE A 24 -6.77 -8.47 -1.63
CA PHE A 24 -5.61 -8.36 -2.51
C PHE A 24 -5.39 -6.89 -2.86
N VAL A 25 -4.23 -6.34 -2.75
CA VAL A 25 -2.97 -6.78 -2.14
C VAL A 25 -2.86 -6.22 -0.72
N THR A 26 -2.26 -7.00 0.20
CA THR A 26 -2.26 -6.64 1.62
C THR A 26 -0.84 -6.69 2.17
N ALA A 27 -0.43 -5.61 2.86
CA ALA A 27 0.82 -5.61 3.61
C ALA A 27 0.75 -6.64 4.74
N ARG A 28 1.67 -7.62 4.72
CA ARG A 28 1.82 -8.60 5.80
C ARG A 28 2.66 -8.01 6.90
N LEU A 29 2.02 -7.67 8.00
CA LEU A 29 2.61 -7.01 9.15
C LEU A 29 2.49 -7.90 10.39
N PRO A 30 3.36 -7.75 11.40
CA PRO A 30 3.30 -8.55 12.62
C PRO A 30 1.93 -8.57 13.28
N GLU A 31 1.25 -7.42 13.37
CA GLU A 31 -0.09 -7.29 13.95
C GLU A 31 -1.20 -7.95 13.12
N ARG A 32 -0.94 -8.23 11.85
CA ARG A 32 -1.88 -8.90 10.93
C ARG A 32 -1.60 -10.39 10.75
N GLU A 33 -0.42 -10.85 11.18
CA GLU A 33 0.08 -12.21 10.93
C GLU A 33 -0.95 -13.28 11.29
N GLY A 34 -1.51 -13.20 12.46
CA GLY A 34 -2.49 -14.15 12.97
C GLY A 34 -3.94 -13.93 12.49
N LEU A 35 -4.22 -12.92 11.67
CA LEU A 35 -5.58 -12.58 11.25
C LEU A 35 -6.02 -13.28 9.96
N PHE A 36 -5.06 -13.71 9.14
CA PHE A 36 -5.32 -14.27 7.81
C PHE A 36 -4.47 -15.51 7.54
N LYS A 37 -4.82 -16.21 6.48
CA LYS A 37 -3.93 -17.14 5.76
C LYS A 37 -3.33 -16.39 4.57
N TRP A 38 -2.03 -16.54 4.36
CA TRP A 38 -1.26 -15.70 3.47
C TRP A 38 -0.77 -16.45 2.23
N VAL A 39 -0.91 -15.83 1.05
CA VAL A 39 -0.32 -16.30 -0.19
C VAL A 39 0.56 -15.19 -0.75
N GLY A 40 1.83 -15.48 -0.97
CA GLY A 40 2.82 -14.50 -1.42
C GLY A 40 4.26 -14.91 -1.13
N PRO A 41 5.19 -13.93 -1.11
CA PRO A 41 5.00 -12.50 -1.40
C PRO A 41 4.67 -12.23 -2.87
N ILE A 42 3.92 -11.14 -3.13
CA ILE A 42 3.58 -10.72 -4.50
C ILE A 42 4.55 -9.64 -4.99
N GLY A 43 4.90 -8.69 -4.13
CA GLY A 43 5.83 -7.63 -4.45
C GLY A 43 6.15 -6.74 -3.26
N PRO A 44 7.15 -5.84 -3.41
CA PRO A 44 7.53 -4.90 -2.37
C PRO A 44 6.51 -3.77 -2.22
N ASP A 45 6.46 -3.20 -1.03
CA ASP A 45 5.72 -1.99 -0.70
C ASP A 45 6.59 -1.14 0.23
N ASP A 46 7.43 -0.29 -0.36
CA ASP A 46 8.25 0.64 0.39
C ASP A 46 7.41 1.83 0.83
N TRP A 47 7.39 2.13 2.12
CA TRP A 47 6.63 3.26 2.66
C TRP A 47 7.45 4.52 2.60
N VAL A 48 6.94 5.51 1.85
CA VAL A 48 7.67 6.72 1.52
C VAL A 48 6.86 7.98 1.80
N LEU A 49 7.58 9.08 2.05
CA LEU A 49 7.06 10.43 1.94
C LEU A 49 7.46 10.99 0.59
N LEU A 50 6.49 11.24 -0.26
CA LEU A 50 6.68 11.86 -1.56
C LEU A 50 6.40 13.36 -1.46
N ALA A 51 7.18 14.16 -2.20
CA ALA A 51 6.95 15.58 -2.39
C ALA A 51 6.98 15.94 -3.88
N ARG A 52 6.59 17.16 -4.22
CA ARG A 52 6.76 17.71 -5.56
C ARG A 52 8.24 17.69 -5.96
N GLY A 53 8.53 17.51 -7.23
CA GLY A 53 9.90 17.44 -7.74
C GLY A 53 10.75 18.69 -7.47
N ASP A 54 10.12 19.87 -7.39
CA ASP A 54 10.77 21.14 -7.06
C ASP A 54 10.93 21.40 -5.55
N SER A 55 10.45 20.48 -4.71
CA SER A 55 10.51 20.59 -3.24
C SER A 55 11.94 20.68 -2.72
N LYS A 56 12.15 21.60 -1.79
CA LYS A 56 13.42 21.78 -1.04
C LYS A 56 13.36 21.17 0.37
N LEU A 57 12.28 20.46 0.68
CA LEU A 57 12.12 19.82 1.98
C LEU A 57 13.21 18.77 2.22
N VAL A 58 13.74 18.77 3.44
CA VAL A 58 14.68 17.77 3.94
C VAL A 58 14.08 17.20 5.23
N VAL A 59 13.85 15.91 5.23
CA VAL A 59 13.28 15.17 6.36
C VAL A 59 14.09 13.88 6.52
N ASN A 60 14.72 13.71 7.66
CA ASN A 60 15.58 12.57 7.93
C ASN A 60 14.88 11.45 8.76
N ASN A 61 13.74 11.77 9.36
CA ASN A 61 12.91 10.82 10.12
C ASN A 61 11.48 11.33 10.24
N LEU A 62 10.56 10.47 10.69
CA LEU A 62 9.15 10.82 10.83
C LEU A 62 8.90 11.96 11.85
N GLN A 63 9.71 12.07 12.89
CA GLN A 63 9.53 13.14 13.88
C GLN A 63 9.74 14.54 13.28
N GLN A 64 10.71 14.67 12.37
CA GLN A 64 10.91 15.91 11.62
C GLN A 64 9.76 16.20 10.64
N ALA A 65 9.05 15.16 10.18
CA ALA A 65 7.92 15.33 9.29
C ALA A 65 6.67 15.92 9.97
N LYS A 66 6.58 15.93 11.31
CA LYS A 66 5.43 16.43 12.07
C LYS A 66 5.07 17.89 11.79
N GLN A 67 6.04 18.69 11.38
CA GLN A 67 5.82 20.10 11.07
C GLN A 67 5.14 20.35 9.71
N TYR A 68 4.99 19.32 8.89
CA TYR A 68 4.42 19.40 7.55
C TYR A 68 3.04 18.77 7.48
N ARG A 69 2.23 19.23 6.53
CA ARG A 69 0.93 18.64 6.22
C ARG A 69 1.16 17.37 5.41
N ILE A 70 0.85 16.23 6.00
CA ILE A 70 1.06 14.92 5.39
C ILE A 70 -0.28 14.37 4.96
N GLY A 71 -0.46 14.09 3.66
CA GLY A 71 -1.61 13.36 3.14
C GLY A 71 -1.38 11.85 3.23
N ALA A 72 -2.43 11.09 3.50
CA ALA A 72 -2.39 9.62 3.53
C ALA A 72 -3.74 9.01 3.12
N TYR A 73 -3.74 7.70 2.87
CA TYR A 73 -4.96 6.96 2.53
C TYR A 73 -5.67 6.51 3.82
N LYS A 74 -6.97 6.81 3.93
CA LYS A 74 -7.77 6.50 5.11
C LYS A 74 -7.87 4.98 5.33
N GLY A 75 -7.56 4.54 6.55
CA GLY A 75 -7.63 3.13 6.97
C GLY A 75 -6.52 2.25 6.41
N ASP A 76 -5.53 2.84 5.75
CA ASP A 76 -4.33 2.12 5.30
C ASP A 76 -3.29 1.98 6.42
N ALA A 77 -2.49 0.92 6.34
CA ALA A 77 -1.42 0.65 7.30
C ALA A 77 -0.42 1.80 7.45
N ILE A 78 -0.16 2.53 6.36
CA ILE A 78 0.75 3.69 6.38
C ILE A 78 0.16 4.81 7.23
N ALA A 79 -1.13 5.13 7.06
CA ALA A 79 -1.81 6.14 7.87
C ALA A 79 -1.81 5.75 9.36
N GLU A 80 -2.16 4.49 9.66
CA GLU A 80 -2.15 3.97 11.03
C GLU A 80 -0.75 4.02 11.66
N HIS A 81 0.29 3.70 10.88
CA HIS A 81 1.68 3.79 11.35
C HIS A 81 2.05 5.23 11.70
N LEU A 82 1.72 6.20 10.84
CA LEU A 82 1.98 7.61 11.11
C LEU A 82 1.28 8.08 12.40
N GLU A 83 0.03 7.65 12.60
CA GLU A 83 -0.74 7.98 13.82
C GLU A 83 -0.08 7.38 15.07
N LYS A 84 0.37 6.14 15.02
CA LYS A 84 1.12 5.48 16.11
C LYS A 84 2.43 6.22 16.45
N GLU A 85 3.10 6.77 15.44
CA GLU A 85 4.30 7.61 15.60
C GLU A 85 3.97 9.04 16.08
N GLY A 86 2.69 9.33 16.32
CA GLY A 86 2.23 10.63 16.83
C GLY A 86 2.17 11.72 15.77
N LEU A 87 2.07 11.36 14.48
CA LEU A 87 1.75 12.28 13.40
C LEU A 87 0.22 12.33 13.21
N GLN A 88 -0.25 13.40 12.58
CA GLN A 88 -1.68 13.61 12.29
C GLN A 88 -1.89 13.76 10.77
N PRO A 89 -1.92 12.68 10.00
CA PRO A 89 -2.08 12.77 8.57
C PRO A 89 -3.48 13.26 8.18
N VAL A 90 -3.56 14.06 7.13
CA VAL A 90 -4.82 14.43 6.48
C VAL A 90 -5.20 13.28 5.55
N THR A 91 -6.21 12.50 5.93
CA THR A 91 -6.57 11.31 5.17
C THR A 91 -7.55 11.61 4.04
N SER A 92 -7.40 10.89 2.93
CA SER A 92 -8.28 10.89 1.75
C SER A 92 -8.96 9.53 1.59
N LEU A 93 -10.16 9.52 1.02
CA LEU A 93 -10.91 8.29 0.77
C LEU A 93 -10.34 7.44 -0.38
N ARG A 94 -9.53 8.05 -1.24
CA ARG A 94 -8.79 7.39 -2.30
C ARG A 94 -7.37 7.93 -2.31
N ASP A 95 -6.38 7.04 -2.38
CA ASP A 95 -4.98 7.46 -2.25
C ASP A 95 -4.52 8.39 -3.39
N GLN A 96 -5.00 8.19 -4.62
CA GLN A 96 -4.68 9.06 -5.75
C GLN A 96 -5.11 10.53 -5.57
N GLU A 97 -6.08 10.82 -4.69
CA GLU A 97 -6.47 12.20 -4.39
C GLU A 97 -5.33 13.00 -3.75
N ASN A 98 -4.45 12.31 -3.03
CA ASN A 98 -3.28 12.93 -2.42
C ASN A 98 -2.29 13.46 -3.45
N ALA A 99 -2.16 12.83 -4.62
CA ALA A 99 -1.33 13.34 -5.70
C ALA A 99 -1.79 14.74 -6.15
N LYS A 100 -3.11 14.93 -6.33
CA LYS A 100 -3.68 16.24 -6.68
C LYS A 100 -3.52 17.26 -5.57
N LYS A 101 -3.76 16.86 -4.31
CA LYS A 101 -3.58 17.73 -3.13
C LYS A 101 -2.13 18.20 -3.00
N LEU A 102 -1.17 17.31 -3.29
CA LEU A 102 0.25 17.64 -3.29
C LEU A 102 0.57 18.70 -4.35
N MET A 103 0.10 18.51 -5.59
CA MET A 103 0.31 19.49 -6.66
C MET A 103 -0.37 20.81 -6.40
N ALA A 104 -1.55 20.82 -5.76
CA ALA A 104 -2.29 22.01 -5.37
C ALA A 104 -1.73 22.72 -4.13
N GLY A 105 -0.69 22.18 -3.48
CA GLY A 105 -0.11 22.74 -2.25
C GLY A 105 -1.02 22.62 -1.02
N GLN A 106 -2.02 21.76 -1.07
CA GLN A 106 -2.90 21.47 0.07
C GLN A 106 -2.22 20.60 1.12
N ILE A 107 -1.29 19.74 0.68
CA ILE A 107 -0.37 18.97 1.52
C ILE A 107 1.06 19.24 1.06
N ASP A 108 2.02 19.03 1.95
CA ASP A 108 3.44 19.22 1.69
C ASP A 108 4.13 17.92 1.34
N LEU A 109 3.64 16.82 1.94
CA LEU A 109 4.14 15.47 1.76
C LEU A 109 2.96 14.50 1.57
N TRP A 110 3.19 13.45 0.81
CA TRP A 110 2.25 12.35 0.62
C TRP A 110 2.89 11.06 1.09
N ALA A 111 2.30 10.46 2.13
CA ALA A 111 2.70 9.15 2.63
C ALA A 111 1.95 8.07 1.88
N THR A 112 2.68 7.23 1.15
CA THR A 112 2.13 6.17 0.31
C THR A 112 3.15 5.06 0.10
N GLY A 113 2.71 3.95 -0.51
CA GLY A 113 3.59 2.86 -0.94
C GLY A 113 4.28 3.18 -2.27
N ASP A 114 5.54 2.81 -2.41
CA ASP A 114 6.29 2.90 -3.67
C ASP A 114 6.56 1.46 -4.17
N PRO A 115 6.19 1.08 -5.40
CA PRO A 115 5.89 1.94 -6.55
C PRO A 115 4.41 2.33 -6.73
N ALA A 116 3.47 1.78 -5.96
CA ALA A 116 2.04 1.97 -6.17
C ALA A 116 1.61 3.44 -6.20
N GLY A 117 2.09 4.27 -5.27
CA GLY A 117 1.77 5.69 -5.20
C GLY A 117 2.20 6.46 -6.46
N ARG A 118 3.36 6.16 -7.01
CA ARG A 118 3.81 6.79 -8.27
C ARG A 118 2.95 6.38 -9.46
N TYR A 119 2.50 5.14 -9.49
CA TYR A 119 1.54 4.68 -10.50
C TYR A 119 0.22 5.44 -10.38
N LEU A 120 -0.34 5.55 -9.16
CA LEU A 120 -1.55 6.32 -8.90
C LEU A 120 -1.41 7.80 -9.28
N ALA A 121 -0.26 8.41 -9.00
CA ALA A 121 0.05 9.77 -9.40
C ALA A 121 0.00 9.93 -10.94
N ARG A 122 0.61 9.01 -11.69
CA ARG A 122 0.57 9.03 -13.16
C ARG A 122 -0.84 8.91 -13.70
N GLN A 123 -1.71 8.10 -13.07
CA GLN A 123 -3.13 8.00 -13.44
C GLN A 123 -3.86 9.35 -13.33
N GLU A 124 -3.41 10.21 -12.43
CA GLU A 124 -3.94 11.57 -12.22
C GLU A 124 -3.16 12.65 -12.98
N GLY A 125 -2.28 12.25 -13.92
CA GLY A 125 -1.44 13.16 -14.70
C GLY A 125 -0.30 13.81 -13.91
N VAL A 126 0.05 13.26 -12.75
CA VAL A 126 1.12 13.77 -11.89
C VAL A 126 2.37 12.91 -12.06
N SER A 127 3.51 13.56 -12.32
CA SER A 127 4.81 12.93 -12.49
C SER A 127 5.92 13.74 -11.81
N GLY A 128 7.16 13.22 -11.85
CA GLY A 128 8.31 13.93 -11.30
C GLY A 128 8.32 14.08 -9.79
N LEU A 129 7.59 13.23 -9.07
CA LEU A 129 7.60 13.25 -7.61
C LEU A 129 8.96 12.82 -7.05
N LYS A 130 9.35 13.47 -5.96
CA LYS A 130 10.61 13.21 -5.26
C LYS A 130 10.36 12.44 -3.97
N THR A 131 11.11 11.37 -3.73
CA THR A 131 11.13 10.71 -2.43
C THR A 131 11.95 11.55 -1.45
N ILE A 132 11.29 11.99 -0.37
CA ILE A 132 11.93 12.75 0.72
C ILE A 132 12.45 11.80 1.80
N LEU A 133 11.65 10.80 2.15
CA LEU A 133 12.01 9.81 3.17
C LEU A 133 11.42 8.44 2.79
N ARG A 134 12.21 7.39 2.95
CA ARG A 134 11.72 6.02 3.04
C ARG A 134 11.79 5.62 4.52
N PHE A 135 10.68 5.25 5.12
CA PHE A 135 10.61 5.04 6.56
C PHE A 135 10.22 3.63 6.97
N ASN A 136 9.74 2.81 6.04
CA ASN A 136 9.45 1.41 6.26
C ASN A 136 9.45 0.65 4.93
N SER A 137 9.44 -0.67 5.02
CA SER A 137 9.24 -1.58 3.89
C SER A 137 8.40 -2.77 4.32
N ALA A 138 7.44 -3.14 3.50
CA ALA A 138 6.60 -4.31 3.69
C ALA A 138 6.60 -5.15 2.42
N GLN A 139 6.09 -6.39 2.53
CA GLN A 139 5.80 -7.24 1.40
C GLN A 139 4.29 -7.38 1.25
N LEU A 140 3.81 -7.34 0.01
CA LEU A 140 2.40 -7.49 -0.32
C LEU A 140 2.03 -8.94 -0.55
N TYR A 141 0.88 -9.33 -0.04
CA TYR A 141 0.32 -10.68 -0.09
C TYR A 141 -1.15 -10.67 -0.48
N LEU A 142 -1.66 -11.81 -0.92
CA LEU A 142 -3.07 -12.13 -0.83
C LEU A 142 -3.37 -12.59 0.60
N ALA A 143 -4.24 -11.88 1.28
CA ALA A 143 -4.72 -12.23 2.62
C ALA A 143 -6.07 -12.93 2.51
N LEU A 144 -6.14 -14.19 2.92
CA LEU A 144 -7.34 -15.01 2.87
C LEU A 144 -7.95 -15.13 4.28
N ASN A 145 -9.27 -15.18 4.36
CA ASN A 145 -9.96 -15.49 5.63
C ASN A 145 -9.39 -16.79 6.23
N LYS A 146 -9.32 -16.85 7.55
CA LYS A 146 -8.80 -18.01 8.30
C LYS A 146 -9.51 -19.33 8.02
N ASP A 147 -10.80 -19.28 7.64
CA ASP A 147 -11.61 -20.45 7.37
C ASP A 147 -11.39 -21.01 5.95
N VAL A 148 -10.62 -20.33 5.10
CA VAL A 148 -10.22 -20.88 3.79
C VAL A 148 -9.41 -22.16 4.02
N PRO A 149 -9.77 -23.29 3.35
CA PRO A 149 -9.05 -24.55 3.52
C PRO A 149 -7.57 -24.42 3.19
N ASP A 150 -6.71 -25.07 3.97
CA ASP A 150 -5.26 -25.05 3.75
C ASP A 150 -4.87 -25.57 2.38
N GLU A 151 -5.62 -26.54 1.84
CA GLU A 151 -5.42 -27.06 0.49
C GLU A 151 -5.56 -25.96 -0.58
N VAL A 152 -6.54 -25.07 -0.43
CA VAL A 152 -6.73 -23.92 -1.32
C VAL A 152 -5.56 -22.95 -1.20
N VAL A 153 -5.12 -22.66 0.01
CA VAL A 153 -3.96 -21.77 0.27
C VAL A 153 -2.70 -22.35 -0.38
N GLN A 154 -2.43 -23.62 -0.21
CA GLN A 154 -1.28 -24.31 -0.78
C GLN A 154 -1.32 -24.33 -2.30
N LYS A 155 -2.49 -24.56 -2.91
CA LYS A 155 -2.67 -24.55 -4.35
C LYS A 155 -2.39 -23.17 -4.93
N LEU A 156 -2.93 -22.11 -4.33
CA LEU A 156 -2.68 -20.73 -4.75
C LEU A 156 -1.19 -20.36 -4.60
N GLN A 157 -0.54 -20.77 -3.51
CA GLN A 157 0.89 -20.53 -3.31
C GLN A 157 1.71 -21.24 -4.38
N SER A 158 1.40 -22.51 -4.68
CA SER A 158 2.09 -23.27 -5.72
C SER A 158 1.98 -22.64 -7.11
N GLU A 159 0.79 -22.13 -7.46
CA GLU A 159 0.61 -21.43 -8.76
C GLU A 159 1.37 -20.09 -8.79
N LEU A 160 1.37 -19.34 -7.69
CA LEU A 160 2.17 -18.11 -7.60
C LEU A 160 3.68 -18.39 -7.74
N ASP A 161 4.17 -19.45 -7.10
CA ASP A 161 5.58 -19.85 -7.19
C ASP A 161 5.98 -20.23 -8.61
N LYS A 162 5.09 -20.92 -9.37
CA LYS A 162 5.29 -21.18 -10.81
C LYS A 162 5.35 -19.89 -11.61
N MET A 163 4.39 -18.99 -11.42
CA MET A 163 4.37 -17.68 -12.10
C MET A 163 5.65 -16.91 -11.86
N ARG A 164 6.19 -16.97 -10.64
CA ARG A 164 7.44 -16.33 -10.29
C ARG A 164 8.63 -16.98 -10.99
N ALA A 165 8.71 -18.31 -10.98
CA ALA A 165 9.77 -19.05 -11.67
C ALA A 165 9.77 -18.81 -13.19
N GLU A 166 8.61 -18.58 -13.78
CA GLU A 166 8.43 -18.25 -15.20
C GLU A 166 8.64 -16.76 -15.53
N GLY A 167 8.94 -15.92 -14.53
CA GLY A 167 9.15 -14.46 -14.70
C GLY A 167 7.87 -13.66 -14.94
N ILE A 168 6.70 -14.27 -14.79
CA ILE A 168 5.40 -13.64 -15.06
C ILE A 168 5.14 -12.51 -14.05
N VAL A 169 5.44 -12.75 -12.76
CA VAL A 169 5.25 -11.75 -11.70
C VAL A 169 6.10 -10.52 -11.96
N ASP A 170 7.38 -10.70 -12.28
CA ASP A 170 8.29 -9.59 -12.60
C ASP A 170 7.86 -8.82 -13.85
N SER A 171 7.40 -9.54 -14.88
CA SER A 171 6.87 -8.93 -16.11
C SER A 171 5.65 -8.05 -15.83
N ILE A 172 4.73 -8.51 -14.98
CA ILE A 172 3.55 -7.72 -14.59
C ILE A 172 3.98 -6.48 -13.80
N LEU A 173 4.83 -6.62 -12.78
CA LEU A 173 5.30 -5.50 -11.97
C LEU A 173 6.00 -4.44 -12.83
N ASN A 174 6.90 -4.86 -13.72
CA ASN A 174 7.62 -3.98 -14.61
C ASN A 174 6.71 -3.24 -15.61
N SER A 175 5.55 -3.80 -15.94
CA SER A 175 4.58 -3.13 -16.84
C SER A 175 3.94 -1.88 -16.22
N TYR A 176 4.02 -1.72 -14.89
CA TYR A 176 3.48 -0.58 -14.15
C TYR A 176 4.55 0.46 -13.74
N LEU A 177 5.83 0.14 -13.89
CA LEU A 177 6.96 1.02 -13.57
C LEU A 177 7.36 1.87 -14.77
#